data_37febb1ce413390239cc8e99a14d2c64
#
_entry.id   37febb1ce413390239cc8e99a14d2c64
#
_cell.length_a   1.000
_cell.length_b   1.000
_cell.length_c   1.000
_cell.angle_alpha   90.00
_cell.angle_beta   90.00
_cell.angle_gamma   90.00
#
_symmetry.space_group_name_H-M   'P 1'
#
loop_
_entity.id
_entity.type
_entity.pdbx_description
1 polymer ?
#
loop_
_entity_poly.entity_id
_entity_poly.type
_entity_poly.pdbx_seq_one_letter_code
_entity_poly.pdbx_strand_id
1 'polypeptide(L)'
;MAISNKKGYLVLTTGNKSEMAVGYSTLYGDMAGGFDALKDVPKTLVFELARYRNTVGEVIPPTVISRPPSAELAPDQKDEDSLPPYETLDQILALYVEQDYSAEAIISRGFDRITVERVVRLVDVNEYKRRQAPVGVRISQRGFGRDRRYPITSGWKPGE
;
A
#
# COMPACT_ATOMS: atom_id res chain seq x y z
N MET A 1 -16.60 11.99 6.21
CA MET A 1 -17.13 12.95 5.20
C MET A 1 -18.19 13.93 5.78
N ALA A 2 -19.16 13.52 6.59
CA ALA A 2 -20.19 14.41 7.11
C ALA A 2 -19.64 15.65 7.86
N ILE A 3 -18.67 15.45 8.75
CA ILE A 3 -18.02 16.56 9.48
C ILE A 3 -17.23 17.45 8.52
N SER A 4 -16.52 16.87 7.56
CA SER A 4 -15.79 17.58 6.52
C SER A 4 -16.72 18.51 5.74
N ASN A 5 -17.83 17.99 5.22
CA ASN A 5 -18.80 18.77 4.47
C ASN A 5 -19.44 19.88 5.30
N LYS A 6 -19.78 19.59 6.57
CA LYS A 6 -20.43 20.57 7.46
C LYS A 6 -19.49 21.69 7.91
N LYS A 7 -18.21 21.38 8.11
CA LYS A 7 -17.21 22.30 8.68
C LYS A 7 -16.24 22.89 7.65
N GLY A 8 -16.27 22.41 6.41
CA GLY A 8 -15.31 22.82 5.38
C GLY A 8 -13.89 22.28 5.64
N TYR A 9 -13.74 21.15 6.34
CA TYR A 9 -12.45 20.55 6.63
C TYR A 9 -12.06 19.55 5.55
N LEU A 10 -10.75 19.45 5.29
CA LEU A 10 -10.20 18.39 4.47
C LEU A 10 -10.03 17.12 5.32
N VAL A 11 -10.46 15.97 4.79
CA VAL A 11 -10.16 14.66 5.40
C VAL A 11 -8.84 14.16 4.87
N LEU A 12 -7.90 13.86 5.76
CA LEU A 12 -6.67 13.14 5.44
C LEU A 12 -6.93 11.64 5.55
N THR A 13 -6.51 10.88 4.55
CA THR A 13 -6.44 9.42 4.62
C THR A 13 -5.04 8.99 5.02
N THR A 14 -4.90 7.76 5.48
CA THR A 14 -3.67 7.22 6.05
C THR A 14 -3.17 5.98 5.31
N GLY A 15 -3.69 5.72 4.12
CA GLY A 15 -3.21 4.65 3.24
C GLY A 15 -1.74 4.83 2.89
N ASN A 16 -1.03 3.74 2.69
CA ASN A 16 0.36 3.76 2.25
C ASN A 16 0.54 3.03 0.92
N LYS A 17 1.72 3.14 0.32
CA LYS A 17 2.00 2.56 -1.00
C LYS A 17 1.79 1.05 -1.05
N SER A 18 2.20 0.33 -0.01
CA SER A 18 2.10 -1.13 0.05
C SER A 18 0.65 -1.59 0.08
N GLU A 19 -0.18 -0.98 0.94
CA GLU A 19 -1.62 -1.24 1.02
C GLU A 19 -2.33 -0.86 -0.30
N MET A 20 -2.00 0.30 -0.86
CA MET A 20 -2.55 0.76 -2.14
C MET A 20 -2.17 -0.16 -3.30
N ALA A 21 -0.95 -0.69 -3.30
CA ALA A 21 -0.48 -1.59 -4.34
C ALA A 21 -1.33 -2.86 -4.40
N VAL A 22 -1.47 -3.56 -3.29
CA VAL A 22 -2.17 -4.84 -3.21
C VAL A 22 -3.68 -4.70 -2.98
N GLY A 23 -4.19 -3.45 -2.87
CA GLY A 23 -5.60 -3.17 -2.66
C GLY A 23 -6.10 -3.54 -1.26
N TYR A 24 -5.22 -3.57 -0.29
CA TYR A 24 -5.56 -3.81 1.12
C TYR A 24 -6.10 -2.53 1.75
N SER A 25 -7.27 -2.13 1.28
CA SER A 25 -7.93 -0.87 1.60
C SER A 25 -9.42 -0.95 1.28
N THR A 26 -10.23 -0.12 1.95
CA THR A 26 -11.68 -0.08 1.82
C THR A 26 -12.14 1.19 1.10
N LEU A 27 -12.81 1.04 -0.07
CA LEU A 27 -13.21 2.17 -0.94
C LEU A 27 -13.98 3.28 -0.23
N TYR A 28 -14.94 2.91 0.61
CA TYR A 28 -15.81 3.86 1.32
C TYR A 28 -15.45 4.00 2.81
N GLY A 29 -14.29 3.48 3.21
CA GLY A 29 -13.73 3.57 4.55
C GLY A 29 -12.45 4.41 4.56
N ASP A 30 -11.32 3.74 4.77
CA ASP A 30 -9.99 4.33 4.90
C ASP A 30 -9.51 5.10 3.66
N MET A 31 -10.05 4.80 2.46
CA MET A 31 -9.78 5.56 1.23
C MET A 31 -10.65 6.81 1.08
N ALA A 32 -11.66 7.03 1.93
CA ALA A 32 -12.58 8.15 1.80
C ALA A 32 -11.98 9.44 2.36
N GLY A 33 -11.44 10.28 1.51
CA GLY A 33 -10.84 11.55 1.88
C GLY A 33 -10.45 12.43 0.71
N GLY A 34 -9.85 13.56 1.00
CA GLY A 34 -9.42 14.55 -0.01
C GLY A 34 -7.91 14.57 -0.26
N PHE A 35 -7.12 14.00 0.66
CA PHE A 35 -5.67 13.94 0.53
C PHE A 35 -5.09 12.77 1.31
N ASP A 36 -4.15 12.06 0.69
CA ASP A 36 -3.43 10.94 1.27
C ASP A 36 -1.93 11.26 1.37
N ALA A 37 -1.48 11.64 2.57
CA ALA A 37 -0.13 12.10 2.79
C ALA A 37 0.93 10.99 2.64
N LEU A 38 0.55 9.73 2.92
CA LEU A 38 1.44 8.57 2.91
C LEU A 38 1.27 7.69 1.66
N LYS A 39 0.44 8.10 0.71
CA LYS A 39 0.03 7.32 -0.47
C LYS A 39 1.17 6.62 -1.21
N ASP A 40 2.33 7.24 -1.29
CA ASP A 40 3.50 6.73 -2.03
C ASP A 40 4.66 6.33 -1.10
N VAL A 41 4.39 6.18 0.21
CA VAL A 41 5.34 5.74 1.22
C VAL A 41 5.17 4.23 1.45
N PRO A 42 6.20 3.38 1.22
CA PRO A 42 6.15 1.96 1.57
C PRO A 42 5.89 1.73 3.06
N LYS A 43 5.22 0.65 3.43
CA LYS A 43 4.87 0.35 4.83
C LYS A 43 6.10 0.26 5.74
N THR A 44 7.17 -0.35 5.26
CA THR A 44 8.44 -0.42 6.00
C THR A 44 8.98 0.97 6.33
N LEU A 45 8.95 1.89 5.36
CA LEU A 45 9.37 3.27 5.56
C LEU A 45 8.42 4.05 6.50
N VAL A 46 7.11 3.74 6.50
CA VAL A 46 6.18 4.33 7.48
C VAL A 46 6.61 4.00 8.90
N PHE A 47 7.00 2.75 9.17
CA PHE A 47 7.51 2.35 10.48
C PHE A 47 8.84 3.04 10.83
N GLU A 48 9.74 3.18 9.88
CA GLU A 48 11.01 3.90 10.07
C GLU A 48 10.77 5.37 10.40
N LEU A 49 9.87 6.03 9.67
CA LEU A 49 9.48 7.42 9.92
C LEU A 49 8.82 7.60 11.29
N ALA A 50 7.98 6.64 11.72
CA ALA A 50 7.37 6.68 13.03
C ALA A 50 8.41 6.56 14.16
N ARG A 51 9.38 5.65 14.01
CA ARG A 51 10.52 5.54 14.95
C ARG A 51 11.37 6.81 14.96
N TYR A 52 11.71 7.31 13.79
CA TYR A 52 12.48 8.58 13.67
C TYR A 52 11.72 9.75 14.32
N ARG A 53 10.40 9.86 14.07
CA ARG A 53 9.61 10.94 14.70
C ARG A 53 9.72 10.93 16.23
N ASN A 54 9.77 9.76 16.83
CA ASN A 54 9.90 9.62 18.28
C ASN A 54 11.31 9.94 18.80
N THR A 55 12.35 9.95 17.96
CA THR A 55 13.67 10.45 18.39
C THR A 55 13.70 11.97 18.58
N VAL A 56 12.82 12.70 17.88
CA VAL A 56 12.67 14.16 18.00
C VAL A 56 11.81 14.54 19.23
N GLY A 57 10.95 13.64 19.64
CA GLY A 57 10.05 13.80 20.81
C GLY A 57 8.97 12.72 20.72
N GLU A 58 8.76 11.99 21.78
CA GLU A 58 7.80 10.88 21.82
C GLU A 58 6.36 11.40 21.69
N VAL A 59 5.74 11.16 20.55
CA VAL A 59 4.36 11.55 20.24
C VAL A 59 3.53 10.38 19.71
N ILE A 60 4.19 9.30 19.26
CA ILE A 60 3.55 8.07 18.80
C ILE A 60 3.74 7.03 19.90
N PRO A 61 2.66 6.54 20.53
CA PRO A 61 2.78 5.50 21.57
C PRO A 61 3.55 4.28 21.05
N PRO A 62 4.49 3.73 21.85
CA PRO A 62 5.27 2.55 21.45
C PRO A 62 4.41 1.37 20.99
N THR A 63 3.23 1.20 21.58
CA THR A 63 2.27 0.16 21.23
C THR A 63 1.76 0.29 19.79
N VAL A 64 1.67 1.50 19.24
CA VAL A 64 1.27 1.73 17.84
C VAL A 64 2.34 1.23 16.88
N ILE A 65 3.62 1.38 17.24
CA ILE A 65 4.76 0.94 16.42
C ILE A 65 4.99 -0.57 16.53
N SER A 66 4.75 -1.16 17.72
CA SER A 66 5.00 -2.59 17.98
C SER A 66 3.83 -3.50 17.64
N ARG A 67 2.61 -2.96 17.55
CA ARG A 67 1.42 -3.75 17.21
C ARG A 67 1.52 -4.25 15.76
N PRO A 68 1.28 -5.54 15.50
CA PRO A 68 1.17 -6.04 14.14
C PRO A 68 0.10 -5.29 13.34
N PRO A 69 0.36 -4.92 12.09
CA PRO A 69 -0.64 -4.29 11.23
C PRO A 69 -1.89 -5.16 11.05
N SER A 70 -3.06 -4.53 11.09
CA SER A 70 -4.34 -5.20 10.92
C SER A 70 -5.37 -4.25 10.30
N ALA A 71 -6.20 -4.78 9.40
CA ALA A 71 -7.38 -4.08 8.89
C ALA A 71 -8.52 -3.98 9.92
N GLU A 72 -8.41 -4.68 11.05
CA GLU A 72 -9.40 -4.68 12.16
C GLU A 72 -10.85 -5.01 11.72
N LEU A 73 -10.99 -5.81 10.66
CA LEU A 73 -12.30 -6.26 10.15
C LEU A 73 -12.82 -7.51 10.86
N ALA A 74 -11.94 -8.24 11.56
CA ALA A 74 -12.27 -9.41 12.35
C ALA A 74 -11.42 -9.47 13.62
N PRO A 75 -11.88 -10.15 14.68
CA PRO A 75 -11.08 -10.39 15.89
C PRO A 75 -9.74 -11.07 15.54
N ASP A 76 -8.66 -10.63 16.18
CA ASP A 76 -7.30 -11.17 16.07
C ASP A 76 -6.71 -11.18 14.64
N GLN A 77 -7.34 -10.51 13.69
CA GLN A 77 -6.87 -10.39 12.31
C GLN A 77 -5.52 -9.68 12.25
N LYS A 78 -4.63 -10.22 11.38
CA LYS A 78 -3.36 -9.58 11.00
C LYS A 78 -3.27 -9.47 9.48
N ASP A 79 -2.57 -8.46 8.99
CA ASP A 79 -2.33 -8.31 7.55
C ASP A 79 -1.59 -9.52 6.98
N GLU A 80 -0.68 -10.11 7.75
CA GLU A 80 0.10 -11.30 7.39
C GLU A 80 -0.75 -12.57 7.21
N ASP A 81 -2.00 -12.60 7.66
CA ASP A 81 -2.92 -13.72 7.38
C ASP A 81 -3.25 -13.80 5.88
N SER A 82 -3.13 -12.68 5.18
CA SER A 82 -3.48 -12.57 3.76
C SER A 82 -2.38 -11.98 2.88
N LEU A 83 -1.36 -11.38 3.44
CA LEU A 83 -0.22 -10.78 2.73
C LEU A 83 1.09 -11.40 3.21
N PRO A 84 2.15 -11.39 2.39
CA PRO A 84 3.49 -11.69 2.90
C PRO A 84 3.95 -10.59 3.87
N PRO A 85 4.97 -10.86 4.72
CA PRO A 85 5.58 -9.83 5.56
C PRO A 85 5.93 -8.58 4.75
N TYR A 86 5.71 -7.40 5.32
CA TYR A 86 5.87 -6.13 4.60
C TYR A 86 7.31 -5.91 4.08
N GLU A 87 8.32 -6.45 4.75
CA GLU A 87 9.70 -6.43 4.29
C GLU A 87 9.86 -7.15 2.93
N THR A 88 9.18 -8.27 2.76
CA THR A 88 9.17 -9.02 1.49
C THR A 88 8.27 -8.34 0.47
N LEU A 89 7.09 -7.90 0.89
CA LEU A 89 6.13 -7.24 0.02
C LEU A 89 6.73 -5.99 -0.63
N ASP A 90 7.33 -5.10 0.17
CA ASP A 90 7.88 -3.84 -0.31
C ASP A 90 9.06 -4.05 -1.28
N GLN A 91 9.87 -5.09 -1.08
CA GLN A 91 10.93 -5.44 -2.02
C GLN A 91 10.36 -5.92 -3.37
N ILE A 92 9.33 -6.78 -3.36
CA ILE A 92 8.66 -7.22 -4.58
C ILE A 92 8.03 -6.03 -5.30
N LEU A 93 7.37 -5.14 -4.57
CA LEU A 93 6.75 -3.93 -5.13
C LEU A 93 7.79 -2.99 -5.75
N ALA A 94 8.93 -2.78 -5.10
CA ALA A 94 10.01 -1.97 -5.64
C ALA A 94 10.54 -2.55 -6.97
N LEU A 95 10.70 -3.87 -7.05
CA LEU A 95 11.13 -4.52 -8.28
C LEU A 95 10.06 -4.46 -9.38
N TYR A 96 8.82 -4.81 -9.05
CA TYR A 96 7.74 -4.90 -10.03
C TYR A 96 7.26 -3.53 -10.51
N VAL A 97 6.96 -2.61 -9.56
CA VAL A 97 6.32 -1.33 -9.87
C VAL A 97 7.33 -0.27 -10.28
N GLU A 98 8.47 -0.16 -9.58
CA GLU A 98 9.43 0.92 -9.81
C GLU A 98 10.49 0.57 -10.85
N GLN A 99 10.93 -0.70 -10.88
CA GLN A 99 12.01 -1.16 -11.75
C GLN A 99 11.53 -1.98 -12.96
N ASP A 100 10.22 -2.21 -13.13
CA ASP A 100 9.62 -2.97 -14.25
C ASP A 100 10.12 -4.41 -14.40
N TYR A 101 10.51 -5.07 -13.32
CA TYR A 101 10.86 -6.48 -13.41
C TYR A 101 9.62 -7.34 -13.66
N SER A 102 9.75 -8.33 -14.53
CA SER A 102 8.73 -9.37 -14.67
C SER A 102 8.68 -10.28 -13.43
N ALA A 103 7.57 -10.98 -13.23
CA ALA A 103 7.45 -11.95 -12.13
C ALA A 103 8.60 -12.98 -12.16
N GLU A 104 8.94 -13.53 -13.33
CA GLU A 104 10.04 -14.50 -13.48
C GLU A 104 11.40 -13.89 -13.10
N ALA A 105 11.65 -12.64 -13.46
CA ALA A 105 12.89 -11.96 -13.08
C ALA A 105 12.97 -11.70 -11.56
N ILE A 106 11.86 -11.52 -10.89
CA ILE A 106 11.80 -11.38 -9.42
C ILE A 106 12.03 -12.75 -8.77
N ILE A 107 11.38 -13.80 -9.26
CA ILE A 107 11.55 -15.18 -8.78
C ILE A 107 13.01 -15.62 -8.92
N SER A 108 13.65 -15.32 -10.05
CA SER A 108 15.07 -15.65 -10.27
C SER A 108 16.04 -14.98 -9.30
N ARG A 109 15.60 -13.94 -8.58
CA ARG A 109 16.36 -13.28 -7.49
C ARG A 109 16.19 -13.95 -6.12
N GLY A 110 15.48 -15.07 -6.06
CA GLY A 110 15.32 -15.88 -4.84
C GLY A 110 14.03 -15.64 -4.07
N PHE A 111 13.08 -14.84 -4.61
CA PHE A 111 11.76 -14.72 -4.02
C PHE A 111 10.91 -15.96 -4.32
N ASP A 112 10.08 -16.35 -3.34
CA ASP A 112 9.16 -17.47 -3.51
C ASP A 112 8.15 -17.21 -4.65
N ARG A 113 8.02 -18.18 -5.55
CA ARG A 113 7.16 -18.09 -6.74
C ARG A 113 5.70 -17.76 -6.40
N ILE A 114 5.13 -18.51 -5.45
CA ILE A 114 3.71 -18.33 -5.08
C ILE A 114 3.47 -16.94 -4.54
N THR A 115 4.39 -16.46 -3.71
CA THR A 115 4.35 -15.10 -3.14
C THR A 115 4.43 -14.04 -4.22
N VAL A 116 5.38 -14.15 -5.16
CA VAL A 116 5.56 -13.17 -6.25
C VAL A 116 4.33 -13.13 -7.15
N GLU A 117 3.87 -14.28 -7.63
CA GLU A 117 2.69 -14.36 -8.50
C GLU A 117 1.44 -13.80 -7.83
N ARG A 118 1.26 -14.08 -6.53
CA ARG A 118 0.16 -13.52 -5.74
C ARG A 118 0.24 -12.00 -5.64
N VAL A 119 1.42 -11.45 -5.30
CA VAL A 119 1.60 -10.00 -5.16
C VAL A 119 1.38 -9.30 -6.50
N VAL A 120 1.99 -9.78 -7.58
CA VAL A 120 1.81 -9.24 -8.94
C VAL A 120 0.33 -9.22 -9.31
N ARG A 121 -0.38 -10.35 -9.11
CA ARG A 121 -1.81 -10.42 -9.38
C ARG A 121 -2.60 -9.41 -8.55
N LEU A 122 -2.30 -9.26 -7.25
CA LEU A 122 -2.98 -8.28 -6.40
C LEU A 122 -2.76 -6.86 -6.91
N VAL A 123 -1.55 -6.52 -7.35
CA VAL A 123 -1.26 -5.22 -7.93
C VAL A 123 -2.10 -4.99 -9.18
N ASP A 124 -2.16 -5.97 -10.09
CA ASP A 124 -2.88 -5.83 -11.35
C ASP A 124 -4.39 -5.66 -11.15
N VAL A 125 -5.00 -6.52 -10.35
CA VAL A 125 -6.49 -6.52 -10.19
C VAL A 125 -7.02 -5.38 -9.33
N ASN A 126 -6.18 -4.71 -8.53
CA ASN A 126 -6.61 -3.63 -7.64
C ASN A 126 -6.43 -2.22 -8.24
N GLU A 127 -6.17 -2.08 -9.52
CA GLU A 127 -6.10 -0.78 -10.18
C GLU A 127 -7.40 0.03 -9.98
N TYR A 128 -8.56 -0.62 -9.96
CA TYR A 128 -9.84 0.05 -9.77
C TYR A 128 -9.93 0.78 -8.41
N LYS A 129 -9.33 0.24 -7.35
CA LYS A 129 -9.25 0.91 -6.05
C LYS A 129 -8.33 2.14 -6.14
N ARG A 130 -7.15 1.97 -6.72
CA ARG A 130 -6.19 3.08 -6.88
C ARG A 130 -6.73 4.25 -7.68
N ARG A 131 -7.62 3.99 -8.66
CA ARG A 131 -8.29 5.04 -9.44
C ARG A 131 -9.25 5.89 -8.64
N GLN A 132 -9.72 5.39 -7.51
CA GLN A 132 -10.64 6.08 -6.60
C GLN A 132 -9.94 6.63 -5.35
N ALA A 133 -8.66 6.38 -5.20
CA ALA A 133 -7.88 6.87 -4.07
C ALA A 133 -7.67 8.39 -4.14
N PRO A 134 -7.64 9.09 -2.99
CA PRO A 134 -7.30 10.50 -2.92
C PRO A 134 -5.95 10.81 -3.55
N VAL A 135 -5.74 12.07 -3.92
CA VAL A 135 -4.43 12.55 -4.35
C VAL A 135 -3.43 12.52 -3.20
N GLY A 136 -2.15 12.37 -3.51
CA GLY A 136 -1.07 12.35 -2.52
C GLY A 136 0.25 12.80 -3.12
N VAL A 137 1.26 12.93 -2.29
CA VAL A 137 2.61 13.30 -2.70
C VAL A 137 3.35 12.08 -3.25
N ARG A 138 4.02 12.24 -4.39
CA ARG A 138 4.93 11.23 -4.92
C ARG A 138 6.31 11.42 -4.31
N ILE A 139 6.85 10.36 -3.73
CA ILE A 139 8.21 10.33 -3.17
C ILE A 139 9.09 9.27 -3.82
N SER A 140 8.49 8.25 -4.43
CA SER A 140 9.20 7.17 -5.10
C SER A 140 9.48 7.47 -6.58
N GLN A 141 10.28 6.64 -7.23
CA GLN A 141 10.59 6.79 -8.65
C GLN A 141 9.35 6.66 -9.53
N ARG A 142 8.41 5.77 -9.15
CA ARG A 142 7.13 5.58 -9.83
C ARG A 142 5.98 5.52 -8.83
N GLY A 143 5.15 6.54 -8.84
CA GLY A 143 3.91 6.60 -8.09
C GLY A 143 2.73 6.03 -8.91
N PHE A 144 1.81 5.37 -8.24
CA PHE A 144 0.57 4.92 -8.86
C PHE A 144 -0.27 6.10 -9.36
N GLY A 145 -0.94 5.89 -10.50
CA GLY A 145 -1.87 6.84 -11.10
C GLY A 145 -1.24 7.74 -12.15
N ARG A 146 -0.06 8.33 -11.90
CA ARG A 146 0.66 9.14 -12.87
C ARG A 146 1.67 8.31 -13.66
N ASP A 147 2.55 7.62 -12.96
CA ASP A 147 3.71 6.97 -13.58
C ASP A 147 3.42 5.49 -13.89
N ARG A 148 2.54 4.87 -13.13
CA ARG A 148 2.16 3.47 -13.28
C ARG A 148 0.65 3.29 -13.18
N ARG A 149 0.05 2.70 -14.22
CA ARG A 149 -1.37 2.34 -14.30
C ARG A 149 -1.52 0.96 -14.90
N TYR A 150 -2.49 0.22 -14.38
CA TYR A 150 -2.82 -1.12 -14.90
C TYR A 150 -4.22 -1.10 -15.51
N PRO A 151 -4.51 -1.99 -16.49
CA PRO A 151 -5.85 -2.12 -17.03
C PRO A 151 -6.83 -2.60 -15.96
N ILE A 152 -8.02 -2.00 -15.87
CA ILE A 152 -9.05 -2.40 -14.91
C ILE A 152 -9.79 -3.65 -15.39
N THR A 153 -10.04 -3.76 -16.69
CA THR A 153 -10.91 -4.79 -17.31
C THR A 153 -10.14 -5.86 -18.07
N SER A 154 -8.82 -5.94 -17.88
CA SER A 154 -8.01 -6.97 -18.53
C SER A 154 -8.14 -8.32 -17.81
N GLY A 155 -8.36 -9.39 -18.58
CA GLY A 155 -8.27 -10.78 -18.11
C GLY A 155 -6.88 -11.39 -18.26
N TRP A 156 -5.92 -10.65 -18.82
CA TRP A 156 -4.55 -11.14 -19.03
C TRP A 156 -3.87 -11.52 -17.71
N LYS A 157 -3.10 -12.61 -17.75
CA LYS A 157 -2.29 -13.06 -16.62
C LYS A 157 -0.82 -13.20 -17.06
N PRO A 158 0.15 -12.92 -16.17
CA PRO A 158 1.54 -13.18 -16.46
C PRO A 158 1.77 -14.65 -16.85
N GLY A 159 2.41 -14.89 -18.02
CA GLY A 159 2.70 -16.23 -18.50
C GLY A 159 1.64 -16.85 -19.44
N GLU A 160 0.56 -16.15 -19.74
CA GLU A 160 -0.40 -16.51 -20.81
C GLU A 160 -0.02 -15.89 -22.14
#